data_f285d13618d509e11d865d5fd4441852
#
_entry.id   f285d13618d509e11d865d5fd4441852
#
_cell.length_a   1.000
_cell.length_b   1.000
_cell.length_c   1.000
_cell.angle_alpha   90.00
_cell.angle_beta   90.00
_cell.angle_gamma   90.00
#
_symmetry.space_group_name_H-M   'P 1'
#
loop_
_entity.id
_entity.type
_entity.pdbx_description
1 polymer ?
#
loop_
_entity_poly.entity_id
_entity_poly.type
_entity_poly.pdbx_seq_one_letter_code
_entity_poly.pdbx_strand_id
1 'polypeptide(L)'
;VSGLRINAVRADFHVTGKPKHLEDTAFMQLRFEGGVPGTLMVSQTMAGSQCGLRLRVCGTKASLEWHQEQPEFLHLRAIGAPEQIISRGHGAGMSPATERLLRMPRGHPEALTDAWANLYLEFAVAIQARREGTDLPKDFLAYPTIADGVDGMRFVEAAIKSNQTEAWVSCREEA
;
A
#
# COMPACT_ATOMS: atom_id res chain seq x y z
N VAL A 1 2.90 -4.53 -2.67
CA VAL A 1 2.02 -5.70 -2.61
C VAL A 1 2.03 -6.46 -3.93
N SER A 2 1.67 -5.83 -5.05
CA SER A 2 1.65 -6.47 -6.38
C SER A 2 3.01 -6.50 -7.08
N GLY A 3 3.96 -5.66 -6.69
CA GLY A 3 5.22 -5.42 -7.39
C GLY A 3 5.08 -4.62 -8.69
N LEU A 4 3.85 -4.23 -9.07
CA LEU A 4 3.57 -3.48 -10.29
C LEU A 4 3.68 -1.97 -10.03
N ARG A 5 4.30 -1.25 -10.95
CA ARG A 5 4.35 0.22 -10.90
C ARG A 5 3.16 0.85 -11.60
N ILE A 6 2.75 2.04 -11.16
CA ILE A 6 1.72 2.83 -11.81
C ILE A 6 2.32 3.53 -13.03
N ASN A 7 1.73 3.31 -14.21
CA ASN A 7 2.15 3.94 -15.46
C ASN A 7 1.40 5.21 -15.77
N ALA A 8 0.09 5.25 -15.48
CA ALA A 8 -0.74 6.42 -15.76
C ALA A 8 -1.92 6.50 -14.79
N VAL A 9 -2.40 7.72 -14.60
CA VAL A 9 -3.56 8.05 -13.77
C VAL A 9 -4.56 8.91 -14.54
N ARG A 10 -5.85 8.69 -14.27
CA ARG A 10 -6.93 9.63 -14.56
C ARG A 10 -7.61 9.98 -13.25
N ALA A 11 -7.57 11.26 -12.89
CA ALA A 11 -8.03 11.76 -11.60
C ALA A 11 -9.21 12.71 -11.75
N ASP A 12 -10.07 12.72 -10.73
CA ASP A 12 -11.20 13.61 -10.57
C ASP A 12 -11.23 14.07 -9.10
N PHE A 13 -10.98 15.37 -8.86
CA PHE A 13 -10.83 15.96 -7.54
C PHE A 13 -12.03 16.83 -7.18
N HIS A 14 -12.48 16.74 -5.93
CA HIS A 14 -13.65 17.43 -5.44
C HIS A 14 -13.41 18.14 -4.12
N VAL A 15 -14.17 19.21 -3.88
CA VAL A 15 -14.41 19.80 -2.57
C VAL A 15 -15.84 19.45 -2.17
N THR A 16 -15.99 18.43 -1.32
CA THR A 16 -17.31 17.90 -0.91
C THR A 16 -17.74 18.40 0.48
N GLY A 17 -16.78 18.86 1.27
CA GLY A 17 -17.02 19.45 2.57
C GLY A 17 -17.31 20.95 2.51
N LYS A 18 -16.93 21.69 3.58
CA LYS A 18 -17.03 23.14 3.58
C LYS A 18 -16.14 23.74 2.48
N PRO A 19 -16.57 24.82 1.81
CA PRO A 19 -15.75 25.47 0.79
C PRO A 19 -14.33 25.81 1.30
N LYS A 20 -13.33 25.40 0.54
CA LYS A 20 -11.91 25.62 0.80
C LYS A 20 -11.11 25.59 -0.49
N HIS A 21 -9.84 25.97 -0.43
CA HIS A 21 -8.98 26.05 -1.62
C HIS A 21 -8.41 24.70 -2.06
N LEU A 22 -8.35 23.71 -1.12
CA LEU A 22 -7.82 22.38 -1.41
C LEU A 22 -8.95 21.37 -1.51
N GLU A 23 -8.81 20.45 -2.42
CA GLU A 23 -9.66 19.27 -2.54
C GLU A 23 -9.61 18.42 -1.26
N ASP A 24 -10.71 17.72 -1.00
CA ASP A 24 -10.86 16.82 0.14
C ASP A 24 -11.25 15.40 -0.28
N THR A 25 -11.57 15.23 -1.54
CA THR A 25 -12.00 13.95 -2.12
C THR A 25 -11.40 13.80 -3.50
N ALA A 26 -10.86 12.62 -3.78
CA ALA A 26 -10.31 12.28 -5.09
C ALA A 26 -10.73 10.87 -5.50
N PHE A 27 -11.19 10.74 -6.75
CA PHE A 27 -11.45 9.47 -7.42
C PHE A 27 -10.43 9.30 -8.54
N MET A 28 -9.75 8.18 -8.58
CA MET A 28 -8.69 7.95 -9.57
C MET A 28 -8.81 6.58 -10.21
N GLN A 29 -8.65 6.54 -11.53
CA GLN A 29 -8.42 5.32 -12.30
C GLN A 29 -6.92 5.18 -12.53
N LEU A 30 -6.40 3.98 -12.41
CA LEU A 30 -4.98 3.68 -12.52
C LEU A 30 -4.71 2.69 -13.65
N ARG A 31 -3.59 2.85 -14.31
CA ARG A 31 -3.01 1.87 -15.22
C ARG A 31 -1.65 1.46 -14.69
N PHE A 32 -1.52 0.20 -14.32
CA PHE A 32 -0.25 -0.40 -13.91
C PHE A 32 0.51 -0.96 -15.11
N GLU A 33 1.75 -1.38 -14.84
CA GLU A 33 2.55 -2.17 -15.78
C GLU A 33 1.76 -3.37 -16.30
N GLY A 34 2.01 -3.75 -17.58
CA GLY A 34 1.27 -4.83 -18.23
C GLY A 34 -0.19 -4.52 -18.55
N GLY A 35 -0.63 -3.23 -18.40
CA GLY A 35 -2.01 -2.82 -18.69
C GLY A 35 -3.01 -3.19 -17.61
N VAL A 36 -2.56 -3.59 -16.43
CA VAL A 36 -3.45 -3.97 -15.32
C VAL A 36 -4.21 -2.72 -14.82
N PRO A 37 -5.55 -2.75 -14.74
CA PRO A 37 -6.34 -1.64 -14.24
C PRO A 37 -6.37 -1.60 -12.71
N GLY A 38 -6.58 -0.41 -12.15
CA GLY A 38 -6.81 -0.21 -10.73
C GLY A 38 -7.64 1.03 -10.47
N THR A 39 -8.08 1.19 -9.22
CA THR A 39 -8.78 2.36 -8.72
C THR A 39 -8.24 2.77 -7.38
N LEU A 40 -8.24 4.08 -7.12
CA LEU A 40 -7.94 4.65 -5.81
C LEU A 40 -9.00 5.71 -5.50
N MET A 41 -9.53 5.67 -4.29
CA MET A 41 -10.40 6.70 -3.75
C MET A 41 -9.82 7.17 -2.42
N VAL A 42 -9.74 8.48 -2.24
CA VAL A 42 -9.33 9.13 -0.99
C VAL A 42 -10.31 10.22 -0.64
N SER A 43 -10.69 10.34 0.63
CA SER A 43 -11.53 11.43 1.10
C SER A 43 -11.28 11.73 2.57
N GLN A 44 -11.37 13.01 2.92
CA GLN A 44 -11.32 13.50 4.32
C GLN A 44 -12.72 13.86 4.85
N THR A 45 -13.77 13.64 4.06
CA THR A 45 -15.13 14.11 4.36
C THR A 45 -16.17 13.01 4.43
N MET A 46 -15.76 11.74 4.42
CA MET A 46 -16.66 10.59 4.54
C MET A 46 -17.13 10.39 5.97
N ALA A 47 -18.24 11.01 6.33
CA ALA A 47 -18.83 10.87 7.66
C ALA A 47 -19.17 9.41 7.97
N GLY A 48 -18.76 8.95 9.15
CA GLY A 48 -18.95 7.56 9.59
C GLY A 48 -17.87 6.58 9.16
N SER A 49 -16.98 6.96 8.25
CA SER A 49 -15.73 6.23 8.00
C SER A 49 -14.69 6.59 9.05
N GLN A 50 -13.97 5.60 9.56
CA GLN A 50 -12.82 5.83 10.45
C GLN A 50 -11.58 6.11 9.60
N CYS A 51 -10.48 5.33 9.69
CA CYS A 51 -9.36 5.50 8.78
C CYS A 51 -9.73 5.07 7.35
N GLY A 52 -10.47 3.97 7.21
CA GLY A 52 -10.99 3.49 5.93
C GLY A 52 -9.93 2.94 4.98
N LEU A 53 -8.67 2.77 5.41
CA LEU A 53 -7.64 2.21 4.55
C LEU A 53 -7.95 0.74 4.25
N ARG A 54 -8.24 0.49 2.99
CA ARG A 54 -8.57 -0.84 2.48
C ARG A 54 -7.76 -1.13 1.23
N LEU A 55 -7.16 -2.30 1.18
CA LEU A 55 -6.40 -2.75 0.02
C LEU A 55 -7.00 -4.05 -0.50
N ARG A 56 -7.34 -4.08 -1.79
CA ARG A 56 -7.82 -5.27 -2.48
C ARG A 56 -6.99 -5.52 -3.74
N VAL A 57 -6.51 -6.76 -3.89
CA VAL A 57 -5.78 -7.20 -5.08
C VAL A 57 -6.50 -8.40 -5.66
N CYS A 58 -6.89 -8.31 -6.94
CA CYS A 58 -7.58 -9.38 -7.65
C CYS A 58 -6.65 -9.97 -8.72
N GLY A 59 -6.34 -11.24 -8.59
CA GLY A 59 -5.64 -12.03 -9.61
C GLY A 59 -6.59 -12.93 -10.41
N THR A 60 -6.04 -13.73 -11.30
CA THR A 60 -6.80 -14.66 -12.13
C THR A 60 -7.30 -15.91 -11.38
N LYS A 61 -6.76 -16.21 -10.20
CA LYS A 61 -7.09 -17.40 -9.42
C LYS A 61 -7.73 -17.09 -8.07
N ALA A 62 -7.40 -15.91 -7.51
CA ALA A 62 -7.87 -15.52 -6.19
C ALA A 62 -7.79 -14.00 -6.02
N SER A 63 -8.46 -13.48 -4.99
CA SER A 63 -8.29 -12.12 -4.50
C SER A 63 -7.86 -12.11 -3.03
N LEU A 64 -7.09 -11.08 -2.68
CA LEU A 64 -6.71 -10.75 -1.32
C LEU A 64 -7.35 -9.41 -0.94
N GLU A 65 -7.79 -9.30 0.31
CA GLU A 65 -8.32 -8.05 0.85
C GLU A 65 -7.88 -7.86 2.30
N TRP A 66 -7.42 -6.64 2.61
CA TRP A 66 -6.99 -6.24 3.95
C TRP A 66 -7.59 -4.90 4.33
N HIS A 67 -7.93 -4.75 5.62
CA HIS A 67 -8.53 -3.55 6.19
C HIS A 67 -7.75 -3.10 7.40
N GLN A 68 -7.43 -1.81 7.49
CA GLN A 68 -6.67 -1.26 8.61
C GLN A 68 -7.42 -1.34 9.94
N GLU A 69 -8.75 -1.27 9.93
CA GLU A 69 -9.56 -1.41 11.15
C GLU A 69 -9.60 -2.84 11.71
N GLN A 70 -9.14 -3.81 10.91
CA GLN A 70 -9.01 -5.22 11.28
C GLN A 70 -7.64 -5.76 10.83
N PRO A 71 -6.53 -5.18 11.29
CA PRO A 71 -5.19 -5.39 10.72
C PRO A 71 -4.68 -6.82 10.90
N GLU A 72 -5.24 -7.57 11.84
CA GLU A 72 -4.89 -8.95 12.15
C GLU A 72 -5.34 -9.96 11.07
N PHE A 73 -6.22 -9.55 10.16
CA PHE A 73 -6.88 -10.47 9.24
C PHE A 73 -6.62 -10.12 7.78
N LEU A 74 -6.28 -11.17 7.00
CA LEU A 74 -6.20 -11.12 5.56
C LEU A 74 -7.27 -12.05 4.98
N HIS A 75 -8.12 -11.50 4.14
CA HIS A 75 -9.17 -12.27 3.45
C HIS A 75 -8.61 -12.82 2.14
N LEU A 76 -8.66 -14.13 1.97
CA LEU A 76 -8.30 -14.85 0.74
C LEU A 76 -9.56 -15.47 0.14
N ARG A 77 -9.89 -15.10 -1.10
CA ARG A 77 -11.03 -15.63 -1.85
C ARG A 77 -10.53 -16.29 -3.12
N ALA A 78 -10.39 -17.60 -3.11
CA ALA A 78 -10.01 -18.38 -4.29
C ALA A 78 -11.24 -18.77 -5.10
N ILE A 79 -11.11 -18.86 -6.43
CA ILE A 79 -12.19 -19.31 -7.30
C ILE A 79 -12.54 -20.77 -6.95
N GLY A 80 -13.84 -21.03 -6.74
CA GLY A 80 -14.35 -22.38 -6.46
C GLY A 80 -14.09 -22.90 -5.05
N ALA A 81 -13.60 -22.05 -4.13
CA ALA A 81 -13.38 -22.42 -2.75
C ALA A 81 -14.07 -21.42 -1.78
N PRO A 82 -14.41 -21.84 -0.55
CA PRO A 82 -14.87 -20.93 0.49
C PRO A 82 -13.83 -19.87 0.81
N GLU A 83 -14.30 -18.70 1.27
CA GLU A 83 -13.42 -17.66 1.80
C GLU A 83 -12.61 -18.17 2.99
N GLN A 84 -11.33 -17.81 3.01
CA GLN A 84 -10.42 -18.05 4.11
C GLN A 84 -10.05 -16.72 4.77
N ILE A 85 -10.11 -16.67 6.09
CA ILE A 85 -9.61 -15.55 6.89
C ILE A 85 -8.31 -16.00 7.53
N ILE A 86 -7.21 -15.43 7.05
CA ILE A 86 -5.87 -15.74 7.55
C ILE A 86 -5.53 -14.75 8.64
N SER A 87 -5.37 -15.24 9.88
CA SER A 87 -4.93 -14.41 10.99
C SER A 87 -3.41 -14.26 11.00
N ARG A 88 -2.93 -13.07 11.37
CA ARG A 88 -1.51 -12.83 11.62
C ARG A 88 -0.98 -13.79 12.70
N GLY A 89 0.29 -14.16 12.59
CA GLY A 89 0.99 -14.97 13.58
C GLY A 89 2.08 -15.83 12.97
N HIS A 90 2.89 -16.43 13.83
CA HIS A 90 3.96 -17.36 13.43
C HIS A 90 3.41 -18.68 12.90
N GLY A 91 4.20 -19.37 12.09
CA GLY A 91 3.96 -20.72 11.67
C GLY A 91 3.75 -20.90 10.18
N ALA A 92 3.15 -22.03 9.81
CA ALA A 92 3.01 -22.43 8.42
C ALA A 92 2.31 -21.37 7.55
N GLY A 93 2.90 -21.09 6.39
CA GLY A 93 2.38 -20.11 5.43
C GLY A 93 2.95 -18.70 5.56
N MET A 94 3.77 -18.43 6.59
CA MET A 94 4.47 -17.15 6.73
C MET A 94 5.86 -17.22 6.08
N SER A 95 6.31 -16.12 5.49
CA SER A 95 7.68 -16.00 5.02
C SER A 95 8.63 -15.73 6.19
N PRO A 96 9.93 -16.08 6.10
CA PRO A 96 10.90 -15.74 7.12
C PRO A 96 10.94 -14.24 7.46
N ALA A 97 10.83 -13.36 6.44
CA ALA A 97 10.77 -11.92 6.64
C ALA A 97 9.55 -11.51 7.46
N THR A 98 8.38 -12.10 7.18
CA THR A 98 7.16 -11.84 7.95
C THR A 98 7.32 -12.31 9.39
N GLU A 99 7.82 -13.53 9.62
CA GLU A 99 8.02 -14.08 10.97
C GLU A 99 8.98 -13.23 11.80
N ARG A 100 10.06 -12.74 11.20
CA ARG A 100 11.04 -11.89 11.88
C ARG A 100 10.45 -10.58 12.39
N LEU A 101 9.45 -10.04 11.71
CA LEU A 101 8.80 -8.76 12.04
C LEU A 101 7.60 -8.92 12.97
N LEU A 102 7.15 -10.14 13.25
CA LEU A 102 6.09 -10.40 14.21
C LEU A 102 6.63 -10.33 15.64
N ARG A 103 5.98 -9.55 16.49
CA ARG A 103 6.40 -9.33 17.90
C ARG A 103 5.54 -10.10 18.88
N MET A 104 4.27 -10.23 18.57
CA MET A 104 3.28 -10.83 19.46
C MET A 104 2.82 -12.20 18.93
N PRO A 105 2.58 -13.15 19.82
CA PRO A 105 2.02 -14.45 19.42
C PRO A 105 0.60 -14.29 18.90
N ARG A 106 0.13 -15.28 18.14
CA ARG A 106 -1.23 -15.32 17.60
C ARG A 106 -2.27 -15.08 18.68
N GLY A 107 -3.28 -14.27 18.37
CA GLY A 107 -4.35 -13.89 19.30
C GLY A 107 -4.01 -12.68 20.20
N HIS A 108 -2.83 -12.08 20.05
CA HIS A 108 -2.46 -10.82 20.70
C HIS A 108 -2.40 -9.71 19.65
N PRO A 109 -3.07 -8.56 19.85
CA PRO A 109 -3.11 -7.49 18.86
C PRO A 109 -1.73 -6.91 18.58
N GLU A 110 -1.46 -6.71 17.30
CA GLU A 110 -0.27 -6.02 16.78
C GLU A 110 -0.69 -5.24 15.54
N ALA A 111 -0.44 -3.93 15.54
CA ALA A 111 -1.03 -3.07 14.54
C ALA A 111 -0.10 -1.91 14.12
N LEU A 112 -0.66 -0.70 13.96
CA LEU A 112 0.01 0.46 13.39
C LEU A 112 1.32 0.83 14.10
N THR A 113 1.34 0.81 15.44
CA THR A 113 2.54 1.12 16.24
C THR A 113 3.68 0.15 15.95
N ASP A 114 3.36 -1.14 15.85
CA ASP A 114 4.33 -2.19 15.57
C ASP A 114 4.83 -2.12 14.13
N ALA A 115 3.95 -1.78 13.17
CA ALA A 115 4.31 -1.55 11.79
C ALA A 115 5.32 -0.40 11.65
N TRP A 116 5.09 0.73 12.34
CA TRP A 116 6.06 1.84 12.40
C TRP A 116 7.38 1.41 13.04
N ALA A 117 7.33 0.68 14.16
CA ALA A 117 8.53 0.19 14.82
C ALA A 117 9.34 -0.76 13.91
N ASN A 118 8.67 -1.56 13.08
CA ASN A 118 9.32 -2.43 12.11
C ASN A 118 10.05 -1.63 11.02
N LEU A 119 9.46 -0.54 10.49
CA LEU A 119 10.14 0.34 9.53
C LEU A 119 11.43 0.91 10.11
N TYR A 120 11.40 1.42 11.35
CA TYR A 120 12.60 1.94 12.00
C TYR A 120 13.64 0.85 12.30
N LEU A 121 13.19 -0.36 12.63
CA LEU A 121 14.08 -1.50 12.84
C LEU A 121 14.84 -1.85 11.54
N GLU A 122 14.11 -1.99 10.43
CA GLU A 122 14.73 -2.29 9.14
C GLU A 122 15.71 -1.19 8.71
N PHE A 123 15.35 0.07 8.93
CA PHE A 123 16.24 1.19 8.66
C PHE A 123 17.51 1.15 9.52
N ALA A 124 17.41 0.83 10.81
CA ALA A 124 18.54 0.67 11.71
C ALA A 124 19.45 -0.50 11.30
N VAL A 125 18.88 -1.63 10.90
CA VAL A 125 19.62 -2.79 10.38
C VAL A 125 20.41 -2.41 9.12
N ALA A 126 19.81 -1.67 8.21
CA ALA A 126 20.50 -1.22 6.99
C ALA A 126 21.65 -0.24 7.28
N ILE A 127 21.47 0.68 8.23
CA ILE A 127 22.55 1.58 8.68
C ILE A 127 23.69 0.78 9.29
N GLN A 128 23.38 -0.17 10.16
CA GLN A 128 24.41 -0.99 10.83
C GLN A 128 25.19 -1.81 9.81
N ALA A 129 24.51 -2.52 8.91
CA ALA A 129 25.16 -3.31 7.86
C ALA A 129 26.10 -2.45 7.01
N ARG A 130 25.67 -1.25 6.63
CA ARG A 130 26.51 -0.29 5.87
C ARG A 130 27.73 0.16 6.66
N ARG A 131 27.61 0.42 7.98
CA ARG A 131 28.72 0.85 8.83
C ARG A 131 29.77 -0.25 9.03
N GLU A 132 29.31 -1.50 9.11
CA GLU A 132 30.14 -2.69 9.33
C GLU A 132 30.67 -3.29 8.02
N GLY A 133 30.19 -2.85 6.88
CA GLY A 133 30.53 -3.40 5.56
C GLY A 133 30.01 -4.83 5.38
N THR A 134 28.89 -5.16 6.03
CA THR A 134 28.26 -6.47 5.96
C THR A 134 27.03 -6.47 5.04
N ASP A 135 26.64 -7.66 4.56
CA ASP A 135 25.41 -7.83 3.79
C ASP A 135 24.17 -7.66 4.67
N LEU A 136 23.06 -7.26 4.04
CA LEU A 136 21.75 -7.26 4.67
C LEU A 136 21.29 -8.71 4.96
N PRO A 137 20.51 -8.94 6.04
CA PRO A 137 19.93 -10.24 6.31
C PRO A 137 19.11 -10.76 5.10
N LYS A 138 19.12 -12.08 4.90
CA LYS A 138 18.37 -12.72 3.79
C LYS A 138 16.86 -12.53 3.88
N ASP A 139 16.35 -12.35 5.10
CA ASP A 139 14.95 -12.11 5.43
C ASP A 139 14.64 -10.61 5.61
N PHE A 140 15.56 -9.73 5.19
CA PHE A 140 15.37 -8.27 5.24
C PHE A 140 14.14 -7.85 4.43
N LEU A 141 13.29 -7.05 5.05
CA LEU A 141 12.14 -6.44 4.39
C LEU A 141 12.49 -4.99 4.04
N ALA A 142 12.57 -4.70 2.75
CA ALA A 142 12.93 -3.37 2.29
C ALA A 142 11.94 -2.30 2.78
N TYR A 143 12.48 -1.22 3.33
CA TYR A 143 11.74 0.00 3.65
C TYR A 143 11.66 0.92 2.43
N PRO A 144 10.70 1.88 2.39
CA PRO A 144 10.62 2.85 1.30
C PRO A 144 11.90 3.69 1.18
N THR A 145 12.37 3.84 -0.03
CA THR A 145 13.60 4.58 -0.39
C THR A 145 13.26 5.98 -0.94
N ILE A 146 14.29 6.79 -1.21
CA ILE A 146 14.14 8.07 -1.92
C ILE A 146 13.52 7.87 -3.31
N ALA A 147 13.85 6.78 -4.01
CA ALA A 147 13.25 6.48 -5.31
C ALA A 147 11.74 6.26 -5.21
N ASP A 148 11.28 5.55 -4.18
CA ASP A 148 9.85 5.37 -3.92
C ASP A 148 9.16 6.71 -3.60
N GLY A 149 9.85 7.60 -2.87
CA GLY A 149 9.37 8.96 -2.60
C GLY A 149 9.23 9.80 -3.87
N VAL A 150 10.20 9.73 -4.77
CA VAL A 150 10.15 10.40 -6.09
C VAL A 150 9.00 9.86 -6.95
N ASP A 151 8.82 8.55 -7.00
CA ASP A 151 7.70 7.94 -7.72
C ASP A 151 6.34 8.36 -7.13
N GLY A 152 6.27 8.49 -5.79
CA GLY A 152 5.09 9.03 -5.11
C GLY A 152 4.77 10.47 -5.50
N MET A 153 5.78 11.35 -5.56
CA MET A 153 5.61 12.74 -6.00
C MET A 153 5.19 12.84 -7.46
N ARG A 154 5.81 12.06 -8.35
CA ARG A 154 5.39 11.97 -9.76
C ARG A 154 3.92 11.56 -9.92
N PHE A 155 3.48 10.61 -9.10
CA PHE A 155 2.08 10.21 -9.08
C PHE A 155 1.16 11.36 -8.68
N VAL A 156 1.49 12.10 -7.63
CA VAL A 156 0.70 13.26 -7.17
C VAL A 156 0.64 14.34 -8.24
N GLU A 157 1.77 14.71 -8.85
CA GLU A 157 1.84 15.70 -9.93
C GLU A 157 1.03 15.27 -11.15
N ALA A 158 1.15 13.99 -11.55
CA ALA A 158 0.36 13.44 -12.64
C ALA A 158 -1.14 13.46 -12.34
N ALA A 159 -1.56 13.18 -11.11
CA ALA A 159 -2.95 13.23 -10.69
C ALA A 159 -3.51 14.66 -10.74
N ILE A 160 -2.76 15.65 -10.25
CA ILE A 160 -3.11 17.07 -10.35
C ILE A 160 -3.28 17.49 -11.81
N LYS A 161 -2.30 17.17 -12.67
CA LYS A 161 -2.34 17.47 -14.10
C LYS A 161 -3.53 16.77 -14.78
N SER A 162 -3.79 15.53 -14.43
CA SER A 162 -4.92 14.75 -14.94
C SER A 162 -6.26 15.38 -14.59
N ASN A 163 -6.45 15.82 -13.36
CA ASN A 163 -7.65 16.54 -12.92
C ASN A 163 -7.85 17.84 -13.70
N GLN A 164 -6.78 18.62 -13.94
CA GLN A 164 -6.84 19.88 -14.68
C GLN A 164 -7.14 19.70 -16.17
N THR A 165 -6.66 18.62 -16.78
CA THR A 165 -6.78 18.37 -18.23
C THR A 165 -7.89 17.37 -18.58
N GLU A 166 -8.54 16.78 -17.58
CA GLU A 166 -9.57 15.74 -17.73
C GLU A 166 -9.10 14.54 -18.58
N ALA A 167 -7.80 14.25 -18.54
CA ALA A 167 -7.14 13.25 -19.38
C ALA A 167 -6.27 12.27 -18.59
N TRP A 168 -5.89 11.14 -19.22
CA TRP A 168 -4.86 10.26 -18.71
C TRP A 168 -3.49 10.94 -18.77
N VAL A 169 -2.77 10.91 -17.65
CA VAL A 169 -1.41 11.46 -17.54
C VAL A 169 -0.43 10.36 -17.12
N SER A 170 0.74 10.35 -17.76
CA SER A 170 1.84 9.44 -17.42
C SER A 170 2.40 9.75 -16.03
N CYS A 171 2.65 8.72 -15.23
CA CYS A 171 3.37 8.79 -13.96
C CYS A 171 4.88 8.47 -14.13
N ARG A 172 5.34 8.31 -15.37
CA ARG A 172 6.74 8.00 -15.71
C ARG A 172 7.45 9.24 -16.23
N GLU A 173 8.78 9.25 -16.14
CA GLU A 173 9.59 10.22 -16.87
C GLU A 173 9.31 10.09 -18.37
N GLU A 174 9.12 11.22 -19.04
CA GLU A 174 9.22 11.29 -20.49
C GLU A 174 10.70 11.03 -20.85
N ALA A 175 10.93 9.99 -21.65
CA ALA A 175 12.27 9.61 -22.09
C ALA A 175 12.86 10.65 -23.06
#